data_36529e5d878e89f67a721795615e5e26
#
_entry.id   36529e5d878e89f67a721795615e5e26
#
_cell.length_a   1.000
_cell.length_b   1.000
_cell.length_c   1.000
_cell.angle_alpha   90.00
_cell.angle_beta   90.00
_cell.angle_gamma   90.00
#
_symmetry.space_group_name_H-M   'P 1'
#
loop_
_entity.id
_entity.type
_entity.pdbx_description
1 polymer ?
#
loop_
_entity_poly.entity_id
_entity_poly.type
_entity_poly.pdbx_seq_one_letter_code
_entity_poly.pdbx_strand_id
1 'polypeptide(L)'
;YCLKYAKNNNIYIHKVVFTTQKLPIFNLKYPINHFFKIEDFLNYFGDKYYGRKIKGLSVDNYIKKLKKDKRNKNDLYLPLHKVKDNDDFNLAKNREIQKKYIIKQTKGKIKDIVFLDHHSCHAAYAFYSSKKRLKNSAIITLDSEGDGLNQTVWICDSNYNLNKISESSQCDIARAYKLTTLALRMKPDEHEYKVMGLAPYAKNQYSINVYEKVYKDLLKVKGTKIIHKSRPKDLFKFILNKTSGERFDNIAGGVQIFVEELVKKLFFNIYKKYGVKNFYLSGGVSMNIKMNKMIKXX
;
A
#
# COMPACT_ATOMS: atom_id res chain seq x y z
N TYR A 1 -15.89 -13.39 -3.48
CA TYR A 1 -15.26 -14.30 -4.42
C TYR A 1 -14.83 -15.60 -3.75
N CYS A 2 -13.98 -15.56 -2.71
CA CYS A 2 -13.47 -16.77 -2.04
C CYS A 2 -14.56 -17.72 -1.53
N LEU A 3 -15.60 -17.19 -0.90
CA LEU A 3 -16.72 -18.02 -0.41
C LEU A 3 -17.46 -18.72 -1.58
N LYS A 4 -17.65 -18.02 -2.70
CA LYS A 4 -18.28 -18.57 -3.89
C LYS A 4 -17.40 -19.67 -4.51
N TYR A 5 -16.09 -19.41 -4.59
CA TYR A 5 -15.13 -20.40 -5.09
C TYR A 5 -15.15 -21.67 -4.24
N ALA A 6 -15.06 -21.51 -2.92
CA ALA A 6 -15.10 -22.64 -1.99
C ALA A 6 -16.39 -23.47 -2.17
N LYS A 7 -17.54 -22.79 -2.26
CA LYS A 7 -18.83 -23.46 -2.49
C LYS A 7 -18.83 -24.24 -3.80
N ASN A 8 -18.38 -23.62 -4.89
CA ASN A 8 -18.40 -24.25 -6.22
C ASN A 8 -17.43 -25.44 -6.31
N ASN A 9 -16.43 -25.52 -5.44
CA ASN A 9 -15.43 -26.60 -5.44
C ASN A 9 -15.57 -27.53 -4.23
N ASN A 10 -16.68 -27.46 -3.51
CA ASN A 10 -16.97 -28.29 -2.34
C ASN A 10 -15.89 -28.22 -1.25
N ILE A 11 -15.26 -27.03 -1.11
CA ILE A 11 -14.22 -26.80 -0.11
C ILE A 11 -14.90 -26.40 1.21
N TYR A 12 -14.61 -27.14 2.28
CA TYR A 12 -15.12 -26.82 3.60
C TYR A 12 -14.24 -25.75 4.25
N ILE A 13 -14.86 -24.65 4.69
CA ILE A 13 -14.17 -23.53 5.32
C ILE A 13 -14.44 -23.59 6.83
N HIS A 14 -13.39 -23.76 7.62
CA HIS A 14 -13.48 -23.78 9.08
C HIS A 14 -13.37 -22.36 9.68
N LYS A 15 -12.52 -21.53 9.09
CA LYS A 15 -12.14 -20.23 9.66
C LYS A 15 -12.02 -19.18 8.55
N VAL A 16 -12.38 -17.96 8.84
CA VAL A 16 -12.11 -16.80 7.99
C VAL A 16 -11.12 -15.90 8.69
N VAL A 17 -10.05 -15.57 7.97
CA VAL A 17 -8.99 -14.68 8.48
C VAL A 17 -9.01 -13.40 7.64
N PHE A 18 -9.14 -12.27 8.30
CA PHE A 18 -8.90 -10.96 7.70
C PHE A 18 -7.47 -10.56 7.99
N THR A 19 -6.72 -10.22 6.95
CA THR A 19 -5.31 -9.82 7.05
C THR A 19 -5.18 -8.31 7.30
N THR A 20 -6.06 -7.79 8.15
CA THR A 20 -6.06 -6.39 8.58
C THR A 20 -6.89 -6.25 9.85
N GLN A 21 -6.47 -5.39 10.75
CA GLN A 21 -7.21 -5.04 11.95
C GLN A 21 -7.98 -3.72 11.81
N LYS A 22 -7.53 -2.85 10.91
CA LYS A 22 -8.01 -1.46 10.80
C LYS A 22 -8.62 -1.14 9.45
N LEU A 23 -9.42 -2.07 8.88
CA LEU A 23 -10.05 -1.81 7.60
C LEU A 23 -11.03 -0.62 7.71
N PRO A 24 -10.77 0.50 7.04
CA PRO A 24 -11.67 1.65 7.12
C PRO A 24 -13.04 1.34 6.50
N ILE A 25 -14.09 1.84 7.12
CA ILE A 25 -15.47 1.69 6.61
C ILE A 25 -15.59 2.26 5.20
N PHE A 26 -14.89 3.35 4.92
CA PHE A 26 -14.92 3.95 3.59
C PHE A 26 -14.53 2.94 2.50
N ASN A 27 -13.48 2.16 2.75
CA ASN A 27 -13.03 1.14 1.78
C ASN A 27 -14.02 -0.03 1.65
N LEU A 28 -14.76 -0.33 2.72
CA LEU A 28 -15.82 -1.33 2.69
C LEU A 28 -17.04 -0.83 1.91
N LYS A 29 -17.37 0.44 2.11
CA LYS A 29 -18.58 1.07 1.55
C LYS A 29 -18.42 1.36 0.06
N TYR A 30 -17.24 1.73 -0.36
CA TYR A 30 -16.95 2.14 -1.73
C TYR A 30 -15.65 1.49 -2.19
N PRO A 31 -15.72 0.29 -2.78
CA PRO A 31 -14.52 -0.37 -3.33
C PRO A 31 -14.01 0.44 -4.52
N ILE A 32 -13.16 1.40 -4.22
CA ILE A 32 -12.76 2.49 -5.11
C ILE A 32 -12.04 1.97 -6.35
N ASN A 33 -11.25 0.90 -6.18
CA ASN A 33 -10.25 0.56 -7.19
C ASN A 33 -10.80 -0.20 -8.41
N HIS A 34 -11.94 -0.89 -8.27
CA HIS A 34 -12.44 -1.73 -9.36
C HIS A 34 -13.14 -0.94 -10.49
N PHE A 35 -13.71 0.21 -10.17
CA PHE A 35 -14.58 0.92 -11.10
C PHE A 35 -14.06 2.29 -11.52
N PHE A 36 -13.02 2.80 -10.85
CA PHE A 36 -12.52 4.14 -11.14
C PHE A 36 -11.75 4.17 -12.46
N LYS A 37 -12.08 5.17 -13.28
CA LYS A 37 -11.26 5.61 -14.41
C LYS A 37 -10.21 6.60 -13.89
N ILE A 38 -9.30 7.02 -14.77
CA ILE A 38 -8.26 8.00 -14.41
C ILE A 38 -8.89 9.30 -13.90
N GLU A 39 -9.97 9.75 -14.54
CA GLU A 39 -10.68 10.96 -14.16
C GLU A 39 -11.27 10.85 -12.74
N ASP A 40 -11.76 9.67 -12.37
CA ASP A 40 -12.27 9.44 -11.01
C ASP A 40 -11.17 9.56 -9.96
N PHE A 41 -9.96 9.05 -10.27
CA PHE A 41 -8.80 9.21 -9.38
C PHE A 41 -8.37 10.67 -9.27
N LEU A 42 -8.37 11.41 -10.38
CA LEU A 42 -8.05 12.85 -10.37
C LEU A 42 -9.02 13.61 -9.49
N ASN A 43 -10.31 13.32 -9.62
CA ASN A 43 -11.36 13.94 -8.78
C ASN A 43 -11.22 13.52 -7.31
N TYR A 44 -10.95 12.24 -7.06
CA TYR A 44 -10.78 11.70 -5.69
C TYR A 44 -9.64 12.40 -4.97
N PHE A 45 -8.47 12.52 -5.60
CA PHE A 45 -7.33 13.17 -4.96
C PHE A 45 -7.54 14.69 -4.89
N GLY A 46 -8.23 15.29 -5.85
CA GLY A 46 -8.59 16.71 -5.80
C GLY A 46 -9.58 16.99 -4.68
N ASP A 47 -10.73 16.32 -4.71
CA ASP A 47 -11.83 16.58 -3.75
C ASP A 47 -11.50 16.08 -2.35
N LYS A 48 -11.09 14.82 -2.24
CA LYS A 48 -10.87 14.19 -0.92
C LYS A 48 -9.65 14.76 -0.21
N TYR A 49 -8.53 14.84 -0.90
CA TYR A 49 -7.30 15.31 -0.26
C TYR A 49 -7.37 16.81 0.02
N TYR A 50 -7.73 17.58 -1.00
CA TYR A 50 -7.79 19.04 -0.88
C TYR A 50 -8.89 19.47 0.09
N GLY A 51 -10.09 18.95 -0.06
CA GLY A 51 -11.21 19.29 0.81
C GLY A 51 -11.00 18.85 2.25
N ARG A 52 -10.67 17.55 2.44
CA ARG A 52 -10.59 16.94 3.79
C ARG A 52 -9.30 17.32 4.51
N LYS A 53 -8.16 17.19 3.85
CA LYS A 53 -6.84 17.33 4.51
C LYS A 53 -6.35 18.77 4.56
N ILE A 54 -6.70 19.60 3.57
CA ILE A 54 -6.17 20.96 3.47
C ILE A 54 -7.18 21.98 3.98
N LYS A 55 -8.43 21.91 3.52
CA LYS A 55 -9.47 22.85 3.93
C LYS A 55 -10.28 22.41 5.14
N GLY A 56 -10.07 21.20 5.63
CA GLY A 56 -10.82 20.69 6.78
C GLY A 56 -12.28 20.39 6.49
N LEU A 57 -12.67 20.30 5.24
CA LEU A 57 -14.05 20.04 4.85
C LEU A 57 -14.42 18.58 5.11
N SER A 58 -15.68 18.33 5.41
CA SER A 58 -16.17 16.97 5.64
C SER A 58 -16.12 16.14 4.36
N VAL A 59 -16.11 14.82 4.52
CA VAL A 59 -16.11 13.87 3.41
C VAL A 59 -17.50 13.78 2.74
N ASP A 60 -18.51 14.42 3.33
CA ASP A 60 -19.92 14.27 2.94
C ASP A 60 -20.17 14.59 1.47
N ASN A 61 -19.57 15.66 0.96
CA ASN A 61 -19.75 16.04 -0.44
C ASN A 61 -19.20 14.98 -1.39
N TYR A 62 -18.06 14.40 -1.06
CA TYR A 62 -17.47 13.32 -1.84
C TYR A 62 -18.33 12.05 -1.78
N ILE A 63 -18.81 11.70 -0.58
CA ILE A 63 -19.71 10.57 -0.38
C ILE A 63 -21.03 10.77 -1.14
N LYS A 64 -21.59 11.96 -1.10
CA LYS A 64 -22.81 12.30 -1.87
C LYS A 64 -22.60 12.09 -3.37
N LYS A 65 -21.43 12.48 -3.87
CA LYS A 65 -21.05 12.30 -5.28
C LYS A 65 -20.95 10.81 -5.63
N LEU A 66 -20.30 10.01 -4.77
CA LEU A 66 -20.17 8.55 -4.95
C LEU A 66 -21.53 7.85 -4.90
N LYS A 67 -22.43 8.27 -4.00
CA LYS A 67 -23.78 7.70 -3.87
C LYS A 67 -24.62 7.93 -5.12
N LYS A 68 -24.40 9.04 -5.83
CA LYS A 68 -25.12 9.36 -7.08
C LYS A 68 -24.56 8.60 -8.29
N ASP A 69 -23.35 8.07 -8.19
CA ASP A 69 -22.72 7.36 -9.31
C ASP A 69 -23.36 6.00 -9.50
N LYS A 70 -23.97 5.79 -10.66
CA LYS A 70 -24.66 4.53 -11.01
C LYS A 70 -23.74 3.31 -10.96
N ARG A 71 -22.43 3.51 -11.14
CA ARG A 71 -21.44 2.42 -11.06
C ARG A 71 -21.31 1.85 -9.65
N ASN A 72 -21.67 2.62 -8.62
CA ASN A 72 -21.61 2.23 -7.22
C ASN A 72 -22.90 1.62 -6.67
N LYS A 73 -23.85 1.30 -7.54
CA LYS A 73 -25.16 0.79 -7.11
C LYS A 73 -25.14 -0.66 -6.61
N ASN A 74 -24.07 -1.38 -6.84
CA ASN A 74 -23.97 -2.76 -6.37
C ASN A 74 -23.45 -2.79 -4.94
N ASP A 75 -24.36 -2.84 -3.99
CA ASP A 75 -24.08 -3.10 -2.57
C ASP A 75 -23.60 -4.54 -2.38
N LEU A 76 -22.48 -4.87 -3.02
CA LEU A 76 -22.00 -6.25 -3.08
C LEU A 76 -21.48 -6.78 -1.76
N TYR A 77 -21.22 -5.91 -0.76
CA TYR A 77 -20.38 -6.34 0.35
C TYR A 77 -20.92 -6.12 1.76
N LEU A 78 -21.78 -5.14 2.01
CA LEU A 78 -22.22 -4.85 3.38
C LEU A 78 -23.57 -4.11 3.37
N PRO A 79 -24.37 -4.18 4.47
CA PRO A 79 -25.57 -3.36 4.61
C PRO A 79 -25.16 -1.90 4.91
N LEU A 80 -24.62 -1.23 3.92
CA LEU A 80 -23.95 0.05 4.03
C LEU A 80 -24.87 1.21 4.43
N HIS A 81 -26.18 1.01 4.25
CA HIS A 81 -27.20 1.98 4.70
C HIS A 81 -27.21 2.15 6.23
N LYS A 82 -26.67 1.17 6.97
CA LYS A 82 -26.62 1.20 8.44
C LYS A 82 -25.32 1.79 8.97
N VAL A 83 -24.36 2.12 8.09
CA VAL A 83 -23.05 2.65 8.51
C VAL A 83 -23.04 4.15 8.36
N LYS A 84 -22.80 4.87 9.44
CA LYS A 84 -22.66 6.33 9.45
C LYS A 84 -21.25 6.73 9.00
N ASP A 85 -21.14 7.91 8.41
CA ASP A 85 -19.87 8.36 7.83
C ASP A 85 -18.79 8.68 8.90
N ASN A 86 -19.20 8.88 10.15
CA ASN A 86 -18.27 9.11 11.26
C ASN A 86 -17.80 7.83 11.96
N ASP A 87 -18.19 6.66 11.47
CA ASP A 87 -17.81 5.37 12.07
C ASP A 87 -16.43 4.85 11.60
N ASP A 88 -15.71 5.61 10.78
CA ASP A 88 -14.43 5.16 10.18
C ASP A 88 -13.39 4.69 11.21
N PHE A 89 -13.44 5.24 12.41
CA PHE A 89 -12.45 4.93 13.45
C PHE A 89 -12.97 3.95 14.50
N ASN A 90 -14.20 3.50 14.40
CA ASN A 90 -14.75 2.53 15.34
C ASN A 90 -14.40 1.11 14.89
N LEU A 91 -13.22 0.65 15.26
CA LEU A 91 -12.68 -0.66 14.83
C LEU A 91 -13.54 -1.83 15.32
N ALA A 92 -14.04 -1.76 16.55
CA ALA A 92 -14.88 -2.82 17.12
C ALA A 92 -16.18 -2.96 16.29
N LYS A 93 -16.82 -1.85 16.00
CA LYS A 93 -18.04 -1.81 15.18
C LYS A 93 -17.78 -2.33 13.77
N ASN A 94 -16.67 -1.92 13.16
CA ASN A 94 -16.29 -2.36 11.80
C ASN A 94 -16.07 -3.86 11.75
N ARG A 95 -15.35 -4.41 12.71
CA ARG A 95 -15.13 -5.86 12.83
C ARG A 95 -16.44 -6.61 13.02
N GLU A 96 -17.33 -6.09 13.86
CA GLU A 96 -18.64 -6.70 14.12
C GLU A 96 -19.49 -6.73 12.85
N ILE A 97 -19.51 -5.65 12.08
CA ILE A 97 -20.22 -5.59 10.78
C ILE A 97 -19.67 -6.67 9.83
N GLN A 98 -18.35 -6.80 9.75
CA GLN A 98 -17.71 -7.78 8.88
C GLN A 98 -18.03 -9.21 9.34
N LYS A 99 -17.99 -9.48 10.64
CA LYS A 99 -18.36 -10.78 11.20
C LYS A 99 -19.80 -11.14 10.85
N LYS A 100 -20.73 -10.24 11.10
CA LYS A 100 -22.17 -10.45 10.78
C LYS A 100 -22.36 -10.72 9.29
N TYR A 101 -21.63 -10.01 8.44
CA TYR A 101 -21.71 -10.23 6.99
C TYR A 101 -21.26 -11.67 6.63
N ILE A 102 -20.10 -12.10 7.15
CA ILE A 102 -19.59 -13.46 6.85
C ILE A 102 -20.56 -14.52 7.38
N ILE A 103 -21.03 -14.38 8.62
CA ILE A 103 -21.98 -15.31 9.23
C ILE A 103 -23.24 -15.42 8.35
N LYS A 104 -23.78 -14.28 7.91
CA LYS A 104 -24.96 -14.25 7.02
C LYS A 104 -24.67 -14.96 5.69
N GLN A 105 -23.53 -14.64 5.03
CA GLN A 105 -23.19 -15.25 3.73
C GLN A 105 -22.96 -16.74 3.82
N THR A 106 -22.55 -17.24 4.98
CA THR A 106 -22.30 -18.68 5.20
C THR A 106 -23.46 -19.38 5.89
N LYS A 107 -24.61 -18.70 6.05
CA LYS A 107 -25.80 -19.24 6.73
C LYS A 107 -25.46 -19.79 8.14
N GLY A 108 -24.56 -19.09 8.85
CA GLY A 108 -24.15 -19.46 10.20
C GLY A 108 -23.14 -20.60 10.30
N LYS A 109 -22.67 -21.14 9.18
CA LYS A 109 -21.73 -22.28 9.19
C LYS A 109 -20.34 -21.90 9.69
N ILE A 110 -19.90 -20.63 9.46
CA ILE A 110 -18.59 -20.16 9.88
C ILE A 110 -18.76 -19.12 10.99
N LYS A 111 -18.27 -19.43 12.18
CA LYS A 111 -18.29 -18.52 13.33
C LYS A 111 -16.90 -18.10 13.77
N ASP A 112 -15.86 -18.86 13.40
CA ASP A 112 -14.48 -18.54 13.75
C ASP A 112 -13.93 -17.51 12.74
N ILE A 113 -13.93 -16.25 13.15
CA ILE A 113 -13.53 -15.12 12.30
C ILE A 113 -12.51 -14.29 13.08
N VAL A 114 -11.30 -14.18 12.55
CA VAL A 114 -10.20 -13.47 13.20
C VAL A 114 -9.66 -12.35 12.33
N PHE A 115 -9.08 -11.35 12.97
CA PHE A 115 -8.45 -10.19 12.33
C PHE A 115 -6.99 -10.14 12.76
N LEU A 116 -6.08 -10.25 11.80
CA LEU A 116 -4.63 -10.24 12.04
C LEU A 116 -4.02 -8.93 11.55
N ASP A 117 -2.93 -8.54 12.17
CA ASP A 117 -2.18 -7.35 11.77
C ASP A 117 -1.67 -7.49 10.34
N HIS A 118 -1.87 -6.48 9.53
CA HIS A 118 -1.56 -6.47 8.10
C HIS A 118 -0.08 -6.76 7.82
N HIS A 119 0.81 -6.03 8.48
CA HIS A 119 2.24 -6.17 8.24
C HIS A 119 2.81 -7.46 8.83
N SER A 120 2.22 -7.98 9.91
CA SER A 120 2.55 -9.32 10.42
C SER A 120 2.20 -10.40 9.40
N CYS A 121 1.06 -10.26 8.72
CA CYS A 121 0.67 -11.19 7.66
C CYS A 121 1.65 -11.12 6.47
N HIS A 122 2.06 -9.91 6.06
CA HIS A 122 3.08 -9.75 5.03
C HIS A 122 4.41 -10.39 5.42
N ALA A 123 4.88 -10.16 6.66
CA ALA A 123 6.15 -10.70 7.14
C ALA A 123 6.10 -12.24 7.20
N ALA A 124 5.02 -12.78 7.77
CA ALA A 124 4.81 -14.22 7.86
C ALA A 124 4.76 -14.85 6.46
N TYR A 125 4.03 -14.24 5.52
CA TYR A 125 3.95 -14.72 4.16
C TYR A 125 5.34 -14.75 3.50
N ALA A 126 6.09 -13.65 3.57
CA ALA A 126 7.42 -13.57 2.94
C ALA A 126 8.36 -14.66 3.45
N PHE A 127 8.32 -14.93 4.74
CA PHE A 127 9.25 -15.89 5.37
C PHE A 127 8.76 -17.33 5.24
N TYR A 128 7.53 -17.61 5.68
CA TYR A 128 7.05 -19.00 5.79
C TYR A 128 6.66 -19.62 4.44
N SER A 129 6.32 -18.80 3.42
CA SER A 129 6.05 -19.32 2.07
C SER A 129 7.33 -19.56 1.26
N SER A 130 8.47 -19.07 1.73
CA SER A 130 9.75 -19.27 1.04
C SER A 130 10.18 -20.73 1.09
N LYS A 131 10.72 -21.24 -0.02
CA LYS A 131 11.30 -22.59 -0.08
C LYS A 131 12.47 -22.76 0.87
N LYS A 132 13.28 -21.71 1.06
CA LYS A 132 14.40 -21.69 2.00
C LYS A 132 14.10 -20.68 3.11
N ARG A 133 13.95 -21.18 4.32
CA ARG A 133 13.77 -20.36 5.52
C ARG A 133 15.11 -20.32 6.26
N LEU A 134 15.76 -19.17 6.16
CA LEU A 134 17.11 -18.99 6.70
C LEU A 134 17.05 -18.24 8.04
N LYS A 135 17.68 -18.81 9.04
CA LYS A 135 17.87 -18.16 10.35
C LYS A 135 18.73 -16.90 10.18
N ASN A 136 18.66 -16.00 11.14
CA ASN A 136 19.45 -14.77 11.14
C ASN A 136 19.26 -13.99 9.84
N SER A 137 18.00 -13.81 9.47
CA SER A 137 17.60 -13.09 8.26
C SER A 137 16.70 -11.90 8.63
N ALA A 138 16.61 -10.92 7.74
CA ALA A 138 15.69 -9.80 7.89
C ALA A 138 14.47 -9.97 6.97
N ILE A 139 13.31 -9.64 7.50
CA ILE A 139 12.08 -9.58 6.72
C ILE A 139 11.64 -8.12 6.69
N ILE A 140 11.44 -7.59 5.50
CA ILE A 140 11.06 -6.18 5.31
C ILE A 140 9.72 -6.15 4.59
N THR A 141 8.76 -5.45 5.17
CA THR A 141 7.48 -5.20 4.49
C THR A 141 7.45 -3.74 4.07
N LEU A 142 7.11 -3.50 2.80
CA LEU A 142 6.97 -2.15 2.23
C LEU A 142 5.66 -2.11 1.44
N ASP A 143 4.71 -1.32 1.95
CA ASP A 143 3.38 -1.28 1.36
C ASP A 143 2.82 0.14 1.31
N SER A 144 1.68 0.31 0.66
CA SER A 144 1.02 1.61 0.57
C SER A 144 0.46 2.05 1.92
N GLU A 145 -0.27 1.17 2.57
CA GLU A 145 -0.76 1.32 3.94
C GLU A 145 -1.44 0.02 4.38
N GLY A 146 -1.18 -0.38 5.62
CA GLY A 146 -1.91 -1.47 6.26
C GLY A 146 -1.90 -1.27 7.77
N ASP A 147 -3.08 -1.16 8.36
CA ASP A 147 -3.27 -0.99 9.80
C ASP A 147 -2.54 0.23 10.39
N GLY A 148 -2.35 1.28 9.56
CA GLY A 148 -1.72 2.53 9.97
C GLY A 148 -0.21 2.57 9.77
N LEU A 149 0.36 1.51 9.21
CA LEU A 149 1.79 1.42 8.90
C LEU A 149 2.00 1.26 7.38
N ASN A 150 3.20 1.57 6.91
CA ASN A 150 3.61 1.31 5.53
C ASN A 150 5.00 0.71 5.41
N GLN A 151 5.65 0.45 6.56
CA GLN A 151 6.93 -0.28 6.60
C GLN A 151 7.05 -0.99 7.94
N THR A 152 7.53 -2.25 7.92
CA THR A 152 8.04 -2.93 9.12
C THR A 152 9.33 -3.67 8.77
N VAL A 153 10.17 -3.88 9.80
CA VAL A 153 11.39 -4.69 9.69
C VAL A 153 11.38 -5.70 10.83
N TRP A 154 11.65 -6.94 10.50
CA TRP A 154 11.69 -8.06 11.44
C TRP A 154 13.01 -8.79 11.30
N ILE A 155 13.49 -9.39 12.40
CA ILE A 155 14.63 -10.30 12.37
C ILE A 155 14.12 -11.69 12.75
N CYS A 156 14.48 -12.67 11.93
CA CYS A 156 14.28 -14.09 12.24
C CYS A 156 15.44 -14.56 13.11
N ASP A 157 15.13 -15.05 14.31
CA ASP A 157 16.15 -15.54 15.25
C ASP A 157 16.55 -17.01 14.96
N SER A 158 17.39 -17.57 15.82
CA SER A 158 17.88 -18.95 15.73
C SER A 158 16.76 -20.00 15.91
N ASN A 159 15.63 -19.61 16.49
CA ASN A 159 14.47 -20.48 16.74
C ASN A 159 13.35 -20.28 15.70
N TYR A 160 13.62 -19.52 14.62
CA TYR A 160 12.66 -19.17 13.58
C TYR A 160 11.53 -18.25 14.05
N ASN A 161 11.70 -17.58 15.20
CA ASN A 161 10.73 -16.54 15.61
C ASN A 161 10.99 -15.25 14.86
N LEU A 162 9.92 -14.60 14.43
CA LEU A 162 9.99 -13.30 13.75
C LEU A 162 9.79 -12.18 14.78
N ASN A 163 10.86 -11.44 15.05
CA ASN A 163 10.87 -10.36 16.04
C ASN A 163 10.85 -9.00 15.32
N LYS A 164 9.77 -8.25 15.49
CA LYS A 164 9.63 -6.91 14.86
C LYS A 164 10.58 -5.94 15.57
N ILE A 165 11.49 -5.34 14.80
CA ILE A 165 12.53 -4.44 15.32
C ILE A 165 12.29 -2.98 14.96
N SER A 166 11.49 -2.71 13.94
CA SER A 166 11.11 -1.32 13.62
C SER A 166 9.86 -1.27 12.76
N GLU A 167 9.20 -0.12 12.79
CA GLU A 167 8.02 0.15 11.97
C GLU A 167 7.97 1.64 11.61
N SER A 168 7.31 1.97 10.51
CA SER A 168 7.09 3.37 10.10
C SER A 168 5.71 3.53 9.45
N SER A 169 5.05 4.62 9.78
CA SER A 169 3.85 5.11 9.10
C SER A 169 4.18 6.26 8.14
N GLN A 170 5.47 6.52 7.91
CA GLN A 170 5.95 7.63 7.09
C GLN A 170 6.68 7.17 5.82
N CYS A 171 6.69 5.87 5.53
CA CYS A 171 7.36 5.32 4.35
C CYS A 171 6.45 5.45 3.12
N ASP A 172 6.25 6.68 2.66
CA ASP A 172 5.33 7.00 1.56
C ASP A 172 5.90 6.65 0.16
N ILE A 173 6.79 5.64 0.04
CA ILE A 173 7.33 5.18 -1.25
C ILE A 173 6.21 4.78 -2.22
N ALA A 174 5.35 3.86 -1.77
CA ALA A 174 4.25 3.37 -2.61
C ALA A 174 3.32 4.51 -3.02
N ARG A 175 3.06 5.43 -2.08
CA ARG A 175 2.19 6.58 -2.34
C ARG A 175 2.82 7.54 -3.36
N ALA A 176 4.11 7.82 -3.25
CA ALA A 176 4.80 8.67 -4.23
C ALA A 176 4.78 8.02 -5.62
N TYR A 177 5.03 6.71 -5.68
CA TYR A 177 4.97 5.96 -6.94
C TYR A 177 3.56 5.98 -7.55
N LYS A 178 2.54 5.70 -6.74
CA LYS A 178 1.13 5.73 -7.13
C LYS A 178 0.72 7.10 -7.69
N LEU A 179 1.11 8.18 -7.00
CA LEU A 179 0.77 9.53 -7.43
C LEU A 179 1.56 9.96 -8.68
N THR A 180 2.78 9.44 -8.86
CA THR A 180 3.52 9.60 -10.12
C THR A 180 2.81 8.87 -11.26
N THR A 181 2.30 7.66 -11.00
CA THR A 181 1.51 6.91 -11.98
C THR A 181 0.31 7.74 -12.45
N LEU A 182 -0.39 8.37 -11.51
CA LEU A 182 -1.52 9.25 -11.84
C LEU A 182 -1.08 10.52 -12.59
N ALA A 183 0.05 11.12 -12.20
CA ALA A 183 0.60 12.30 -12.88
C ALA A 183 0.94 11.98 -14.35
N LEU A 184 1.35 10.76 -14.62
CA LEU A 184 1.61 10.23 -15.98
C LEU A 184 0.31 9.81 -16.71
N ARG A 185 -0.86 10.13 -16.16
CA ARG A 185 -2.17 9.79 -16.73
C ARG A 185 -2.37 8.27 -16.90
N MET A 186 -1.80 7.51 -15.97
CA MET A 186 -2.00 6.07 -15.86
C MET A 186 -2.82 5.74 -14.63
N LYS A 187 -3.50 4.58 -14.64
CA LYS A 187 -4.43 4.21 -13.57
C LYS A 187 -3.66 3.74 -12.32
N PRO A 188 -3.79 4.44 -11.19
CA PRO A 188 -3.17 4.01 -9.94
C PRO A 188 -3.69 2.64 -9.49
N ASP A 189 -2.84 1.92 -8.77
CA ASP A 189 -3.10 0.57 -8.23
C ASP A 189 -3.19 -0.51 -9.32
N GLU A 190 -2.99 -0.12 -10.61
CA GLU A 190 -3.00 -1.07 -11.73
C GLU A 190 -1.81 -0.88 -12.68
N HIS A 191 -1.33 0.35 -12.88
CA HIS A 191 -0.37 0.66 -13.94
C HIS A 191 1.04 1.05 -13.43
N GLU A 192 1.35 0.82 -12.15
CA GLU A 192 2.69 1.10 -11.61
C GLU A 192 3.77 0.32 -12.36
N TYR A 193 3.45 -0.90 -12.81
CA TYR A 193 4.39 -1.70 -13.61
C TYR A 193 4.74 -1.03 -14.95
N LYS A 194 3.81 -0.24 -15.52
CA LYS A 194 4.08 0.51 -16.76
C LYS A 194 5.09 1.62 -16.52
N VAL A 195 4.94 2.33 -15.38
CA VAL A 195 5.90 3.37 -14.96
C VAL A 195 7.28 2.73 -14.76
N MET A 196 7.35 1.59 -14.06
CA MET A 196 8.60 0.84 -13.90
C MET A 196 9.21 0.45 -15.26
N GLY A 197 8.35 0.04 -16.21
CA GLY A 197 8.77 -0.33 -17.55
C GLY A 197 9.25 0.83 -18.41
N LEU A 198 8.78 2.06 -18.14
CA LEU A 198 9.22 3.27 -18.84
C LEU A 198 10.61 3.76 -18.38
N ALA A 199 10.96 3.50 -17.12
CA ALA A 199 12.18 4.06 -16.52
C ALA A 199 13.46 3.79 -17.33
N PRO A 200 13.67 2.59 -17.93
CA PRO A 200 14.91 2.34 -18.69
C PRO A 200 15.04 3.13 -19.99
N TYR A 201 13.98 3.75 -20.49
CA TYR A 201 14.04 4.49 -21.75
C TYR A 201 14.60 5.91 -21.57
N ALA A 202 14.65 6.39 -20.33
CA ALA A 202 15.23 7.69 -20.02
C ALA A 202 16.75 7.64 -20.03
N LYS A 203 17.38 8.70 -20.51
CA LYS A 203 18.80 8.87 -20.28
C LYS A 203 19.04 9.10 -18.80
N ASN A 204 20.09 8.47 -18.26
CA ASN A 204 20.36 8.46 -16.81
C ASN A 204 20.40 9.87 -16.22
N GLN A 205 21.07 10.81 -16.90
CA GLN A 205 21.20 12.20 -16.41
C GLN A 205 19.84 12.86 -16.22
N TYR A 206 18.89 12.67 -17.14
CA TYR A 206 17.56 13.28 -17.03
C TYR A 206 16.74 12.64 -15.88
N SER A 207 16.89 11.34 -15.68
CA SER A 207 16.27 10.64 -14.54
C SER A 207 16.82 11.20 -13.22
N ILE A 208 18.13 11.41 -13.13
CA ILE A 208 18.79 12.00 -11.96
C ILE A 208 18.25 13.42 -11.72
N ASN A 209 18.14 14.23 -12.77
CA ASN A 209 17.62 15.61 -12.64
C ASN A 209 16.18 15.60 -12.07
N VAL A 210 15.33 14.72 -12.55
CA VAL A 210 13.95 14.60 -12.02
C VAL A 210 13.97 14.09 -10.57
N TYR A 211 14.79 13.10 -10.26
CA TYR A 211 14.95 12.61 -8.88
C TYR A 211 15.34 13.73 -7.94
N GLU A 212 16.38 14.49 -8.30
CA GLU A 212 16.90 15.63 -7.47
C GLU A 212 15.84 16.72 -7.27
N LYS A 213 15.13 17.09 -8.36
CA LYS A 213 14.14 18.16 -8.38
C LYS A 213 12.84 17.81 -7.65
N VAL A 214 12.43 16.52 -7.67
CA VAL A 214 11.09 16.11 -7.24
C VAL A 214 11.14 15.23 -5.99
N TYR A 215 11.96 14.18 -5.97
CA TYR A 215 11.79 13.07 -5.04
C TYR A 215 12.80 13.04 -3.89
N LYS A 216 14.04 13.48 -4.12
CA LYS A 216 15.17 13.35 -3.18
C LYS A 216 14.85 13.82 -1.76
N ASP A 217 14.08 14.90 -1.65
CA ASP A 217 13.78 15.52 -0.36
C ASP A 217 12.46 15.07 0.27
N LEU A 218 11.72 14.15 -0.36
CA LEU A 218 10.46 13.68 0.21
C LEU A 218 10.69 12.76 1.41
N LEU A 219 11.63 11.82 1.30
CA LEU A 219 11.88 10.80 2.32
C LEU A 219 13.37 10.68 2.60
N LYS A 220 13.69 10.15 3.77
CA LYS A 220 15.06 9.77 4.15
C LYS A 220 15.04 8.50 4.99
N VAL A 221 16.18 7.80 5.01
CA VAL A 221 16.37 6.64 5.86
C VAL A 221 17.03 7.10 7.16
N LYS A 222 16.39 6.78 8.30
CA LYS A 222 16.93 7.01 9.65
C LYS A 222 17.00 5.66 10.37
N GLY A 223 18.21 5.14 10.53
CA GLY A 223 18.40 3.78 11.06
C GLY A 223 17.72 2.77 10.15
N THR A 224 16.76 2.02 10.68
CA THR A 224 16.01 0.99 9.97
C THR A 224 14.60 1.45 9.56
N LYS A 225 14.37 2.77 9.53
CA LYS A 225 13.07 3.36 9.16
C LYS A 225 13.24 4.33 7.99
N ILE A 226 12.27 4.30 7.08
CA ILE A 226 12.10 5.35 6.09
C ILE A 226 11.06 6.33 6.64
N ILE A 227 11.42 7.60 6.70
CA ILE A 227 10.60 8.65 7.30
C ILE A 227 10.55 9.88 6.39
N HIS A 228 9.59 10.75 6.61
CA HIS A 228 9.51 12.03 5.89
C HIS A 228 10.76 12.88 6.15
N LYS A 229 11.33 13.42 5.07
CA LYS A 229 12.30 14.52 5.12
C LYS A 229 11.57 15.84 4.88
N SER A 230 10.68 15.84 3.88
CA SER A 230 9.76 16.94 3.60
C SER A 230 8.39 16.33 3.26
N ARG A 231 7.33 16.97 3.72
CA ARG A 231 5.96 16.48 3.48
C ARG A 231 5.11 17.58 2.85
N PRO A 232 5.05 17.66 1.53
CA PRO A 232 4.15 18.61 0.86
C PRO A 232 2.70 18.41 1.34
N LYS A 233 1.98 19.50 1.55
CA LYS A 233 0.55 19.43 1.95
C LYS A 233 -0.28 18.62 0.96
N ASP A 234 0.01 18.75 -0.33
CA ASP A 234 -0.62 18.00 -1.41
C ASP A 234 0.48 17.39 -2.26
N LEU A 235 0.81 16.12 -2.00
CA LEU A 235 1.89 15.41 -2.70
C LEU A 235 1.56 15.24 -4.19
N PHE A 236 0.28 15.02 -4.56
CA PHE A 236 -0.06 14.87 -5.97
C PHE A 236 0.19 16.16 -6.75
N LYS A 237 -0.32 17.29 -6.25
CA LYS A 237 -0.07 18.59 -6.89
C LYS A 237 1.41 18.95 -6.92
N PHE A 238 2.13 18.63 -5.85
CA PHE A 238 3.58 18.83 -5.79
C PHE A 238 4.28 18.09 -6.93
N ILE A 239 4.01 16.78 -7.08
CA ILE A 239 4.60 15.96 -8.15
C ILE A 239 4.20 16.53 -9.52
N LEU A 240 2.91 16.77 -9.72
CA LEU A 240 2.38 17.26 -11.00
C LEU A 240 3.05 18.57 -11.43
N ASN A 241 3.18 19.53 -10.50
CA ASN A 241 3.78 20.82 -10.79
C ASN A 241 5.29 20.70 -11.05
N LYS A 242 5.98 19.89 -10.24
CA LYS A 242 7.44 19.71 -10.36
C LYS A 242 7.84 18.90 -11.61
N THR A 243 6.93 18.09 -12.15
CA THR A 243 7.20 17.29 -13.36
C THR A 243 6.62 17.94 -14.62
N SER A 244 6.05 19.13 -14.51
CA SER A 244 5.51 19.85 -15.68
C SER A 244 6.60 20.07 -16.72
N GLY A 245 6.33 19.69 -17.98
CA GLY A 245 7.27 19.82 -19.09
C GLY A 245 8.30 18.71 -19.20
N GLU A 246 8.36 17.79 -18.22
CA GLU A 246 9.30 16.66 -18.29
C GLU A 246 8.74 15.53 -19.16
N ARG A 247 9.63 14.81 -19.83
CA ARG A 247 9.24 13.61 -20.58
C ARG A 247 8.80 12.48 -19.63
N PHE A 248 7.89 11.66 -20.10
CA PHE A 248 7.30 10.55 -19.33
C PHE A 248 8.37 9.59 -18.78
N ASP A 249 9.34 9.24 -19.62
CA ASP A 249 10.42 8.32 -19.27
C ASP A 249 11.34 8.93 -18.21
N ASN A 250 11.64 10.25 -18.31
CA ASN A 250 12.45 10.95 -17.30
C ASN A 250 11.76 10.93 -15.93
N ILE A 251 10.43 11.18 -15.91
CA ILE A 251 9.64 11.13 -14.68
C ILE A 251 9.67 9.71 -14.09
N ALA A 252 9.47 8.71 -14.95
CA ALA A 252 9.50 7.30 -14.54
C ALA A 252 10.89 6.92 -14.00
N GLY A 253 11.96 7.37 -14.66
CA GLY A 253 13.34 7.15 -14.20
C GLY A 253 13.60 7.81 -12.84
N GLY A 254 13.12 9.03 -12.66
CA GLY A 254 13.29 9.78 -11.40
C GLY A 254 12.64 9.09 -10.21
N VAL A 255 11.39 8.62 -10.36
CA VAL A 255 10.71 7.90 -9.26
C VAL A 255 11.33 6.53 -9.03
N GLN A 256 11.87 5.89 -10.07
CA GLN A 256 12.56 4.60 -9.91
C GLN A 256 13.86 4.77 -9.09
N ILE A 257 14.68 5.79 -9.40
CA ILE A 257 15.88 6.12 -8.62
C ILE A 257 15.50 6.37 -7.15
N PHE A 258 14.42 7.12 -6.90
CA PHE A 258 13.94 7.40 -5.55
C PHE A 258 13.67 6.12 -4.75
N VAL A 259 12.99 5.15 -5.35
CA VAL A 259 12.71 3.87 -4.69
C VAL A 259 14.02 3.13 -4.41
N GLU A 260 14.88 3.03 -5.43
CA GLU A 260 16.13 2.26 -5.36
C GLU A 260 17.09 2.83 -4.30
N GLU A 261 17.27 4.15 -4.27
CA GLU A 261 18.17 4.79 -3.31
C GLU A 261 17.69 4.61 -1.85
N LEU A 262 16.40 4.77 -1.60
CA LEU A 262 15.85 4.59 -0.25
C LEU A 262 15.97 3.14 0.21
N VAL A 263 15.62 2.19 -0.65
CA VAL A 263 15.62 0.77 -0.28
C VAL A 263 17.05 0.26 -0.13
N LYS A 264 17.96 0.64 -1.04
CA LYS A 264 19.39 0.32 -0.93
C LYS A 264 19.96 0.76 0.42
N LYS A 265 19.69 2.02 0.80
CA LYS A 265 20.16 2.57 2.08
C LYS A 265 19.53 1.86 3.27
N LEU A 266 18.24 1.52 3.20
CA LEU A 266 17.57 0.76 4.25
C LEU A 266 18.23 -0.61 4.46
N PHE A 267 18.47 -1.35 3.37
CA PHE A 267 19.11 -2.67 3.42
C PHE A 267 20.52 -2.58 4.00
N PHE A 268 21.30 -1.63 3.52
CA PHE A 268 22.66 -1.40 4.02
C PHE A 268 22.66 -1.13 5.53
N ASN A 269 21.74 -0.30 6.02
CA ASN A 269 21.64 0.01 7.45
C ASN A 269 21.24 -1.23 8.27
N ILE A 270 20.35 -2.06 7.75
CA ILE A 270 19.92 -3.29 8.44
C ILE A 270 21.12 -4.28 8.48
N TYR A 271 21.78 -4.47 7.34
CA TYR A 271 22.98 -5.31 7.25
C TYR A 271 24.04 -4.84 8.27
N LYS A 272 24.36 -3.54 8.25
CA LYS A 272 25.41 -2.98 9.12
C LYS A 272 25.05 -3.13 10.61
N LYS A 273 23.77 -2.98 10.95
CA LYS A 273 23.35 -3.02 12.36
C LYS A 273 23.19 -4.43 12.91
N TYR A 274 22.70 -5.37 12.10
CA TYR A 274 22.31 -6.70 12.57
C TYR A 274 23.13 -7.85 11.98
N GLY A 275 24.03 -7.56 11.04
CA GLY A 275 24.89 -8.59 10.42
C GLY A 275 24.15 -9.58 9.53
N VAL A 276 22.87 -9.34 9.23
CA VAL A 276 22.05 -10.26 8.44
C VAL A 276 22.38 -10.13 6.95
N LYS A 277 22.54 -11.26 6.27
CA LYS A 277 22.87 -11.29 4.82
C LYS A 277 21.70 -11.77 3.97
N ASN A 278 20.66 -12.30 4.59
CA ASN A 278 19.50 -12.85 3.89
C ASN A 278 18.29 -11.96 4.17
N PHE A 279 17.57 -11.63 3.11
CA PHE A 279 16.44 -10.71 3.18
C PHE A 279 15.22 -11.31 2.51
N TYR A 280 14.07 -11.15 3.14
CA TYR A 280 12.76 -11.50 2.61
C TYR A 280 11.94 -10.23 2.46
N LEU A 281 11.24 -10.09 1.35
CA LEU A 281 10.48 -8.89 1.02
C LEU A 281 9.01 -9.21 0.80
N SER A 282 8.13 -8.34 1.27
CA SER A 282 6.70 -8.39 0.99
C SER A 282 6.08 -7.00 0.99
N GLY A 283 4.83 -6.93 0.56
CA GLY A 283 4.10 -5.68 0.36
C GLY A 283 4.20 -5.21 -1.09
N GLY A 284 3.35 -4.27 -1.48
CA GLY A 284 3.21 -3.83 -2.87
C GLY A 284 4.50 -3.30 -3.49
N VAL A 285 5.34 -2.60 -2.70
CA VAL A 285 6.63 -2.06 -3.21
C VAL A 285 7.57 -3.20 -3.61
N SER A 286 7.49 -4.36 -2.95
CA SER A 286 8.35 -5.51 -3.26
C SER A 286 8.08 -6.10 -4.65
N MET A 287 7.00 -5.71 -5.31
CA MET A 287 6.72 -6.12 -6.69
C MET A 287 7.60 -5.36 -7.72
N ASN A 288 8.38 -4.38 -7.26
CA ASN A 288 9.28 -3.63 -8.14
C ASN A 288 10.52 -4.46 -8.46
N ILE A 289 10.50 -5.15 -9.61
CA ILE A 289 11.55 -6.10 -10.02
C ILE A 289 12.89 -5.39 -10.31
N LYS A 290 12.87 -4.13 -10.70
CA LYS A 290 14.12 -3.36 -10.93
C LYS A 290 14.83 -3.10 -9.60
N MET A 291 14.07 -2.67 -8.59
CA MET A 291 14.56 -2.51 -7.22
C MET A 291 15.12 -3.85 -6.69
N ASN A 292 14.37 -4.95 -6.88
CA ASN A 292 14.79 -6.28 -6.42
C ASN A 292 16.09 -6.72 -7.09
N LYS A 293 16.23 -6.46 -8.40
CA LYS A 293 17.45 -6.76 -9.15
C LYS A 293 18.64 -5.95 -8.60
N MET A 294 18.44 -4.68 -8.34
CA MET A 294 19.48 -3.78 -7.78
C MET A 294 19.96 -4.28 -6.40
N ILE A 295 19.04 -4.65 -5.54
CA ILE A 295 19.36 -5.17 -4.19
C ILE A 295 20.17 -6.46 -4.30
N LYS A 296 19.78 -7.34 -5.19
CA LYS A 296 20.48 -8.61 -5.40
C LYS A 296 21.95 -8.40 -5.85
N UNK A 297 22.05 -7.45 -6.48
CA UNK A 297 23.29 -7.09 -7.02
C UNK A 297 24.18 -6.33 -6.14
N UNK A 298 23.51 -5.86 -5.19
CA UNK A 298 24.17 -5.07 -4.27
C UNK A 298 24.65 -5.80 -3.18
#